data_d1b347e72fd0498141f0f4928d3555a6
#
_entry.id   d1b347e72fd0498141f0f4928d3555a6
#
_cell.length_a   1.000
_cell.length_b   1.000
_cell.length_c   1.000
_cell.angle_alpha   90.00
_cell.angle_beta   90.00
_cell.angle_gamma   90.00
#
_symmetry.space_group_name_H-M   'P 1'
#
loop_
_entity.id
_entity.type
_entity.pdbx_description
1 polymer ?
#
loop_
_entity_poly.entity_id
_entity_poly.type
_entity_poly.pdbx_seq_one_letter_code
_entity_poly.pdbx_strand_id
1 'polypeptide(L)'
;FGNNGLEQFLLSQGSEYMVPGVLGFFQYCFANIEMDHSYYGGSLVKLLVGRKAEKIAASWEDWLIEALKPYPEFVPPVSFEKVKELADRVIDRGVKMGEGWLLPGEAAEMIEKGYTNIICAQPFGCLPNHIVGKGAIRRLRELYPDANIFPVDYDSGASKVNQENRIKLMLAMAKEEQHETARA
;
A
#
# COMPACT_ATOMS: atom_id res chain seq x y z
N PHE A 1 12.43 8.42 -14.55
CA PHE A 1 11.71 8.31 -13.30
C PHE A 1 11.86 6.90 -12.76
N GLY A 2 11.79 6.71 -11.42
CA GLY A 2 12.22 5.49 -10.75
C GLY A 2 11.44 4.21 -11.06
N ASN A 3 10.24 4.30 -11.65
CA ASN A 3 9.37 3.17 -12.00
C ASN A 3 9.27 2.92 -13.52
N ASN A 4 10.18 3.45 -14.32
CA ASN A 4 10.25 3.26 -15.77
C ASN A 4 8.94 3.57 -16.53
N GLY A 5 8.10 4.46 -16.01
CA GLY A 5 6.81 4.82 -16.60
C GLY A 5 5.74 3.76 -16.43
N LEU A 6 5.70 3.12 -15.27
CA LEU A 6 4.74 2.06 -14.92
C LEU A 6 3.28 2.49 -15.15
N GLU A 7 2.93 3.71 -14.76
CA GLU A 7 1.57 4.23 -14.89
C GLU A 7 1.13 4.31 -16.35
N GLN A 8 2.00 4.88 -17.22
CA GLN A 8 1.73 4.96 -18.65
C GLN A 8 1.63 3.57 -19.29
N PHE A 9 2.46 2.64 -18.80
CA PHE A 9 2.41 1.28 -19.29
C PHE A 9 1.09 0.60 -18.91
N LEU A 10 0.61 0.71 -17.67
CA LEU A 10 -0.67 0.15 -17.22
C LEU A 10 -1.84 0.72 -18.02
N LEU A 11 -1.89 2.04 -18.19
CA LEU A 11 -2.90 2.71 -19.02
C LEU A 11 -2.88 2.21 -20.48
N SER A 12 -1.69 1.99 -21.05
CA SER A 12 -1.56 1.44 -22.40
C SER A 12 -2.08 0.01 -22.55
N GLN A 13 -2.16 -0.74 -21.45
CA GLN A 13 -2.74 -2.09 -21.39
C GLN A 13 -4.25 -2.08 -21.11
N GLY A 14 -4.87 -0.90 -21.02
CA GLY A 14 -6.30 -0.73 -20.72
C GLY A 14 -6.65 -0.97 -19.27
N SER A 15 -5.70 -0.77 -18.36
CA SER A 15 -5.90 -0.95 -16.91
C SER A 15 -5.94 0.40 -16.22
N GLU A 16 -6.82 0.54 -15.24
CA GLU A 16 -6.76 1.62 -14.26
C GLU A 16 -5.74 1.28 -13.18
N TYR A 17 -5.22 2.30 -12.51
CA TYR A 17 -4.30 2.10 -11.39
C TYR A 17 -4.64 3.05 -10.24
N MET A 18 -4.34 2.60 -9.03
CA MET A 18 -4.40 3.40 -7.81
C MET A 18 -3.06 3.36 -7.10
N VAL A 19 -2.68 4.47 -6.48
CA VAL A 19 -1.46 4.60 -5.68
C VAL A 19 -1.85 5.14 -4.31
N PRO A 20 -1.26 4.62 -3.21
CA PRO A 20 -1.50 5.16 -1.88
C PRO A 20 -1.19 6.65 -1.79
N GLY A 21 -1.97 7.37 -1.01
CA GLY A 21 -1.79 8.80 -0.79
C GLY A 21 -0.62 9.10 0.14
N VAL A 22 0.11 10.19 -0.13
CA VAL A 22 1.25 10.60 0.69
C VAL A 22 0.87 10.96 2.15
N LEU A 23 -0.38 11.31 2.41
CA LEU A 23 -0.86 11.63 3.76
C LEU A 23 -0.72 10.43 4.70
N GLY A 24 -0.99 9.21 4.23
CA GLY A 24 -0.81 7.97 4.98
C GLY A 24 0.61 7.79 5.52
N PHE A 25 1.62 8.17 4.73
CA PHE A 25 3.00 8.13 5.19
C PHE A 25 3.30 9.12 6.34
N PHE A 26 2.74 10.32 6.31
CA PHE A 26 2.88 11.25 7.43
C PHE A 26 2.17 10.74 8.70
N GLN A 27 0.96 10.21 8.55
CA GLN A 27 0.22 9.60 9.66
C GLN A 27 0.99 8.41 10.25
N TYR A 28 1.59 7.57 9.39
CA TYR A 28 2.49 6.49 9.79
C TYR A 28 3.68 6.99 10.63
N CYS A 29 4.32 8.09 10.23
CA CYS A 29 5.43 8.67 10.99
C CYS A 29 4.98 9.11 12.39
N PHE A 30 3.78 9.67 12.54
CA PHE A 30 3.24 10.06 13.85
C PHE A 30 2.84 8.85 14.69
N ALA A 31 2.19 7.85 14.10
CA ALA A 31 1.82 6.60 14.78
C ALA A 31 3.05 5.86 15.33
N ASN A 32 4.17 5.89 14.60
CA ASN A 32 5.43 5.29 15.07
C ASN A 32 6.00 5.93 16.34
N ILE A 33 5.67 7.19 16.63
CA ILE A 33 6.04 7.84 17.90
C ILE A 33 5.34 7.16 19.08
N GLU A 34 4.08 6.75 18.90
CA GLU A 34 3.34 5.99 19.91
C GLU A 34 3.91 4.59 20.08
N MET A 35 4.27 3.91 19.01
CA MET A 35 4.90 2.59 19.04
C MET A 35 6.27 2.65 19.75
N ASP A 36 7.08 3.69 19.47
CA ASP A 36 8.35 3.91 20.16
C ASP A 36 8.16 4.07 21.67
N HIS A 37 7.17 4.86 22.06
CA HIS A 37 6.88 5.06 23.48
C HIS A 37 6.41 3.76 24.13
N SER A 38 5.57 2.98 23.46
CA SER A 38 5.03 1.72 23.96
C SER A 38 6.11 0.64 24.15
N TYR A 39 7.02 0.49 23.18
CA TYR A 39 8.02 -0.59 23.22
C TYR A 39 9.30 -0.22 23.97
N TYR A 40 9.72 1.04 23.90
CA TYR A 40 11.04 1.44 24.39
C TYR A 40 10.97 2.51 25.48
N GLY A 41 9.78 2.94 25.85
CA GLY A 41 9.60 4.13 26.66
C GLY A 41 9.97 5.37 25.85
N GLY A 42 10.09 6.49 26.50
CA GLY A 42 10.51 7.71 25.83
C GLY A 42 9.81 8.95 26.36
N SER A 43 10.05 10.08 25.72
CA SER A 43 9.53 11.36 26.15
C SER A 43 8.00 11.42 26.01
N LEU A 44 7.31 11.64 27.11
CA LEU A 44 5.87 11.92 27.13
C LEU A 44 5.51 13.14 26.30
N VAL A 45 6.40 14.13 26.23
CA VAL A 45 6.19 15.33 25.39
C VAL A 45 6.13 14.96 23.92
N LYS A 46 7.07 14.11 23.45
CA LYS A 46 7.04 13.60 22.06
C LYS A 46 5.76 12.84 21.77
N LEU A 47 5.32 11.99 22.69
CA LEU A 47 4.07 11.23 22.57
C LEU A 47 2.86 12.17 22.41
N LEU A 48 2.74 13.16 23.29
CA LEU A 48 1.62 14.13 23.25
C LEU A 48 1.62 14.96 21.96
N VAL A 49 2.80 15.39 21.51
CA VAL A 49 2.95 16.13 20.23
C VAL A 49 2.59 15.21 19.05
N GLY A 50 3.08 13.96 19.03
CA GLY A 50 2.76 12.99 18.00
C GLY A 50 1.27 12.71 17.88
N ARG A 51 0.60 12.44 19.00
CA ARG A 51 -0.86 12.24 19.04
C ARG A 51 -1.65 13.47 18.57
N LYS A 52 -1.17 14.67 18.89
CA LYS A 52 -1.80 15.89 18.39
C LYS A 52 -1.62 16.05 16.88
N ALA A 53 -0.42 15.77 16.37
CA ALA A 53 -0.13 15.83 14.95
C ALA A 53 -0.94 14.78 14.16
N GLU A 54 -1.08 13.56 14.68
CA GLU A 54 -1.91 12.51 14.09
C GLU A 54 -3.39 12.94 14.01
N LYS A 55 -3.94 13.56 15.07
CA LYS A 55 -5.31 14.09 15.04
C LYS A 55 -5.50 15.19 14.00
N ILE A 56 -4.50 16.07 13.82
CA ILE A 56 -4.55 17.11 12.78
C ILE A 56 -4.53 16.44 11.39
N ALA A 57 -3.66 15.47 11.18
CA ALA A 57 -3.59 14.76 9.91
C ALA A 57 -4.89 13.99 9.61
N ALA A 58 -5.51 13.36 10.63
CA ALA A 58 -6.81 12.72 10.50
C ALA A 58 -7.92 13.73 10.11
N SER A 59 -7.89 14.95 10.63
CA SER A 59 -8.85 15.98 10.21
C SER A 59 -8.69 16.39 8.74
N TRP A 60 -7.47 16.37 8.22
CA TRP A 60 -7.23 16.60 6.77
C TRP A 60 -7.73 15.44 5.92
N GLU A 61 -7.58 14.24 6.40
CA GLU A 61 -8.15 13.03 5.75
C GLU A 61 -9.67 13.13 5.67
N ASP A 62 -10.35 13.50 6.77
CA ASP A 62 -11.79 13.72 6.79
C ASP A 62 -12.23 14.77 5.75
N TRP A 63 -11.48 15.87 5.62
CA TRP A 63 -11.76 16.89 4.61
C TRP A 63 -11.57 16.38 3.18
N LEU A 64 -10.56 15.56 2.93
CA LEU A 64 -10.35 14.92 1.62
C LEU A 64 -11.49 13.96 1.29
N ILE A 65 -11.89 13.14 2.23
CA ILE A 65 -13.03 12.21 2.06
C ILE A 65 -14.30 13.00 1.76
N GLU A 66 -14.58 14.05 2.52
CA GLU A 66 -15.77 14.88 2.31
C GLU A 66 -15.75 15.60 0.95
N ALA A 67 -14.58 16.10 0.55
CA ALA A 67 -14.41 16.77 -0.74
C ALA A 67 -14.59 15.83 -1.94
N LEU A 68 -14.33 14.52 -1.78
CA LEU A 68 -14.49 13.52 -2.84
C LEU A 68 -15.91 12.97 -2.96
N LYS A 69 -16.76 13.10 -1.93
CA LYS A 69 -18.14 12.57 -1.94
C LYS A 69 -18.98 12.97 -3.17
N PRO A 70 -18.90 14.21 -3.70
CA PRO A 70 -19.65 14.60 -4.89
C PRO A 70 -19.15 13.96 -6.19
N TYR A 71 -18.01 13.29 -6.17
CA TYR A 71 -17.31 12.77 -7.34
C TYR A 71 -17.19 11.25 -7.25
N PRO A 72 -18.22 10.48 -7.66
CA PRO A 72 -18.27 9.03 -7.51
C PRO A 72 -17.22 8.27 -8.35
N GLU A 73 -16.62 8.94 -9.33
CA GLU A 73 -15.50 8.43 -10.11
C GLU A 73 -14.19 8.31 -9.32
N PHE A 74 -14.07 9.00 -8.19
CA PHE A 74 -12.90 8.90 -7.32
C PHE A 74 -13.17 8.01 -6.11
N VAL A 75 -12.25 7.10 -5.85
CA VAL A 75 -12.30 6.23 -4.66
C VAL A 75 -11.66 6.97 -3.49
N PRO A 76 -12.41 7.37 -2.45
CA PRO A 76 -11.84 8.06 -1.31
C PRO A 76 -10.90 7.12 -0.52
N PRO A 77 -9.89 7.67 0.18
CA PRO A 77 -9.09 6.90 1.11
C PRO A 77 -9.98 6.34 2.24
N VAL A 78 -9.57 5.23 2.86
CA VAL A 78 -10.14 4.84 4.16
C VAL A 78 -9.45 5.62 5.26
N SER A 79 -10.04 5.63 6.45
CA SER A 79 -9.37 6.25 7.60
C SER A 79 -8.06 5.54 7.93
N PHE A 80 -7.05 6.28 8.35
CA PHE A 80 -5.76 5.72 8.72
C PHE A 80 -5.86 4.70 9.88
N GLU A 81 -6.84 4.86 10.77
CA GLU A 81 -7.16 3.85 11.81
C GLU A 81 -7.50 2.50 11.18
N LYS A 82 -8.27 2.50 10.08
CA LYS A 82 -8.58 1.27 9.36
C LYS A 82 -7.31 0.64 8.76
N VAL A 83 -6.40 1.44 8.21
CA VAL A 83 -5.10 0.95 7.71
C VAL A 83 -4.29 0.30 8.83
N LYS A 84 -4.26 0.89 10.04
CA LYS A 84 -3.61 0.30 11.22
C LYS A 84 -4.23 -1.04 11.60
N GLU A 85 -5.55 -1.16 11.65
CA GLU A 85 -6.25 -2.42 11.91
C GLU A 85 -5.92 -3.50 10.89
N LEU A 86 -5.85 -3.13 9.62
CA LEU A 86 -5.52 -4.06 8.54
C LEU A 86 -4.07 -4.52 8.61
N ALA A 87 -3.15 -3.59 8.92
CA ALA A 87 -1.75 -3.92 9.14
C ALA A 87 -1.56 -4.92 10.29
N ASP A 88 -2.27 -4.74 11.42
CA ASP A 88 -2.19 -5.61 12.59
C ASP A 88 -2.61 -7.07 12.30
N ARG A 89 -3.39 -7.32 11.24
CA ARG A 89 -3.73 -8.68 10.78
C ARG A 89 -2.59 -9.36 10.03
N VAL A 90 -1.70 -8.56 9.47
CA VAL A 90 -0.62 -9.04 8.58
C VAL A 90 0.71 -9.10 9.31
N ILE A 91 1.07 -8.04 10.04
CA ILE A 91 2.37 -7.88 10.69
C ILE A 91 2.25 -6.97 11.93
N ASP A 92 3.15 -7.16 12.88
CA ASP A 92 3.24 -6.30 14.06
C ASP A 92 3.72 -4.89 13.69
N ARG A 93 3.08 -3.85 14.21
CA ARG A 93 3.43 -2.45 13.95
C ARG A 93 4.78 -2.01 14.55
N GLY A 94 5.42 -2.84 15.37
CA GLY A 94 6.81 -2.64 15.75
C GLY A 94 7.80 -2.79 14.59
N VAL A 95 7.39 -3.38 13.46
CA VAL A 95 8.15 -3.44 12.22
C VAL A 95 7.98 -2.11 11.47
N LYS A 96 8.72 -1.09 11.89
CA LYS A 96 8.53 0.32 11.50
C LYS A 96 9.71 0.97 10.78
N MET A 97 10.72 0.21 10.38
CA MET A 97 11.88 0.76 9.64
C MET A 97 11.48 1.08 8.19
N GLY A 98 11.79 2.31 7.78
CA GLY A 98 11.29 2.85 6.51
C GLY A 98 9.77 2.92 6.51
N GLU A 99 9.11 2.43 5.48
CA GLU A 99 7.64 2.32 5.39
C GLU A 99 7.07 1.16 6.23
N GLY A 100 7.90 0.19 6.60
CA GLY A 100 7.59 -0.89 7.53
C GLY A 100 6.20 -1.51 7.36
N TRP A 101 5.42 -1.54 8.45
CA TRP A 101 4.08 -2.10 8.49
C TRP A 101 3.05 -1.36 7.60
N LEU A 102 3.37 -0.14 7.15
CA LEU A 102 2.49 0.61 6.26
C LEU A 102 2.30 -0.12 4.93
N LEU A 103 3.38 -0.67 4.35
CA LEU A 103 3.33 -1.37 3.06
C LEU A 103 2.28 -2.49 3.01
N PRO A 104 2.28 -3.48 3.93
CA PRO A 104 1.24 -4.49 3.94
C PRO A 104 -0.12 -3.97 4.38
N GLY A 105 -0.18 -2.91 5.20
CA GLY A 105 -1.42 -2.26 5.59
C GLY A 105 -2.15 -1.63 4.39
N GLU A 106 -1.42 -0.86 3.59
CA GLU A 106 -1.95 -0.26 2.34
C GLU A 106 -2.32 -1.33 1.30
N ALA A 107 -1.52 -2.39 1.18
CA ALA A 107 -1.87 -3.50 0.29
C ALA A 107 -3.20 -4.16 0.71
N ALA A 108 -3.40 -4.41 2.01
CA ALA A 108 -4.64 -4.96 2.52
C ALA A 108 -5.82 -3.98 2.33
N GLU A 109 -5.61 -2.68 2.52
CA GLU A 109 -6.60 -1.64 2.24
C GLU A 109 -7.05 -1.68 0.78
N MET A 110 -6.11 -1.69 -0.15
CA MET A 110 -6.43 -1.74 -1.58
C MET A 110 -7.22 -2.99 -1.93
N ILE A 111 -6.86 -4.16 -1.38
CA ILE A 111 -7.58 -5.41 -1.62
C ILE A 111 -9.01 -5.32 -1.09
N GLU A 112 -9.23 -4.79 0.13
CA GLU A 112 -10.58 -4.60 0.69
C GLU A 112 -11.43 -3.59 -0.11
N LYS A 113 -10.80 -2.69 -0.87
CA LYS A 113 -11.47 -1.79 -1.84
C LYS A 113 -11.77 -2.42 -3.20
N GLY A 114 -11.37 -3.68 -3.41
CA GLY A 114 -11.57 -4.40 -4.66
C GLY A 114 -10.39 -4.32 -5.65
N TYR A 115 -9.29 -3.68 -5.27
CA TYR A 115 -8.05 -3.70 -6.07
C TYR A 115 -7.26 -4.96 -5.73
N THR A 116 -7.67 -6.09 -6.28
CA THR A 116 -7.07 -7.40 -5.99
C THR A 116 -5.71 -7.61 -6.66
N ASN A 117 -5.38 -6.82 -7.69
CA ASN A 117 -4.13 -6.91 -8.42
C ASN A 117 -3.14 -5.86 -7.93
N ILE A 118 -2.16 -6.27 -7.12
CA ILE A 118 -1.20 -5.39 -6.45
C ILE A 118 0.19 -5.52 -7.06
N ILE A 119 0.77 -4.41 -7.49
CA ILE A 119 2.17 -4.34 -7.89
C ILE A 119 2.97 -3.72 -6.74
N CYS A 120 3.84 -4.53 -6.13
CA CYS A 120 4.84 -4.03 -5.19
C CYS A 120 6.06 -3.55 -5.97
N ALA A 121 6.13 -2.25 -6.27
CA ALA A 121 7.29 -1.66 -6.93
C ALA A 121 8.46 -1.56 -5.95
N GLN A 122 9.52 -2.32 -6.20
CA GLN A 122 10.65 -2.46 -5.27
C GLN A 122 11.88 -1.73 -5.83
N PRO A 123 12.29 -0.59 -5.26
CA PRO A 123 13.55 0.04 -5.62
C PRO A 123 14.73 -0.86 -5.25
N PHE A 124 15.78 -0.85 -6.05
CA PHE A 124 16.99 -1.62 -5.76
C PHE A 124 17.57 -1.27 -4.37
N GLY A 125 17.86 -2.30 -3.57
CA GLY A 125 18.44 -2.16 -2.24
C GLY A 125 17.50 -1.56 -1.19
N CYS A 126 16.22 -1.34 -1.48
CA CYS A 126 15.25 -0.85 -0.50
C CYS A 126 14.86 -1.97 0.47
N LEU A 127 15.43 -1.94 1.69
CA LEU A 127 15.20 -2.97 2.70
C LEU A 127 13.71 -3.11 3.10
N PRO A 128 12.97 -2.04 3.39
CA PRO A 128 11.55 -2.17 3.73
C PRO A 128 10.74 -2.90 2.66
N ASN A 129 10.95 -2.57 1.38
CA ASN A 129 10.25 -3.22 0.28
C ASN A 129 10.63 -4.71 0.15
N HIS A 130 11.92 -5.04 0.25
CA HIS A 130 12.39 -6.43 0.09
C HIS A 130 12.07 -7.31 1.30
N ILE A 131 12.17 -6.77 2.52
CA ILE A 131 11.96 -7.54 3.76
C ILE A 131 10.48 -7.54 4.15
N VAL A 132 9.85 -6.37 4.25
CA VAL A 132 8.48 -6.24 4.74
C VAL A 132 7.47 -6.39 3.60
N GLY A 133 7.58 -5.60 2.53
CA GLY A 133 6.66 -5.66 1.40
C GLY A 133 6.61 -7.05 0.78
N LYS A 134 7.76 -7.60 0.39
CA LYS A 134 7.85 -8.94 -0.21
C LYS A 134 7.59 -10.06 0.81
N GLY A 135 8.08 -9.90 2.05
CA GLY A 135 7.90 -10.89 3.11
C GLY A 135 6.45 -11.05 3.55
N ALA A 136 5.65 -9.99 3.51
CA ALA A 136 4.24 -10.01 3.88
C ALA A 136 3.32 -10.66 2.83
N ILE A 137 3.78 -10.85 1.58
CA ILE A 137 2.94 -11.36 0.46
C ILE A 137 2.29 -12.70 0.81
N ARG A 138 3.03 -13.61 1.43
CA ARG A 138 2.47 -14.91 1.83
C ARG A 138 1.29 -14.71 2.79
N ARG A 139 1.45 -13.89 3.82
CA ARG A 139 0.41 -13.64 4.80
C ARG A 139 -0.79 -12.92 4.19
N LEU A 140 -0.56 -11.97 3.29
CA LEU A 140 -1.64 -11.30 2.55
C LEU A 140 -2.46 -12.30 1.72
N ARG A 141 -1.81 -13.24 1.02
CA ARG A 141 -2.50 -14.28 0.24
C ARG A 141 -3.26 -15.29 1.12
N GLU A 142 -2.80 -15.56 2.33
CA GLU A 142 -3.54 -16.38 3.30
C GLU A 142 -4.82 -15.69 3.77
N LEU A 143 -4.79 -14.35 3.95
CA LEU A 143 -5.94 -13.56 4.36
C LEU A 143 -6.89 -13.22 3.20
N TYR A 144 -6.33 -13.03 2.02
CA TYR A 144 -7.01 -12.62 0.80
C TYR A 144 -6.61 -13.56 -0.35
N PRO A 145 -7.23 -14.74 -0.45
CA PRO A 145 -6.84 -15.77 -1.43
C PRO A 145 -6.93 -15.31 -2.89
N ASP A 146 -7.86 -14.40 -3.18
CA ASP A 146 -8.07 -13.86 -4.53
C ASP A 146 -7.10 -12.70 -4.87
N ALA A 147 -6.19 -12.36 -3.94
CA ALA A 147 -5.24 -11.29 -4.17
C ALA A 147 -4.05 -11.76 -5.01
N ASN A 148 -3.88 -11.09 -6.15
CA ASN A 148 -2.80 -11.30 -7.10
C ASN A 148 -1.68 -10.28 -6.86
N ILE A 149 -0.67 -10.63 -6.06
CA ILE A 149 0.35 -9.71 -5.58
C ILE A 149 1.69 -10.03 -6.25
N PHE A 150 2.22 -9.06 -7.00
CA PHE A 150 3.46 -9.19 -7.76
C PHE A 150 4.53 -8.20 -7.31
N PRO A 151 5.67 -8.68 -6.76
CA PRO A 151 6.84 -7.83 -6.55
C PRO A 151 7.56 -7.61 -7.87
N VAL A 152 7.85 -6.36 -8.19
CA VAL A 152 8.59 -5.96 -9.40
C VAL A 152 9.80 -5.13 -8.98
N ASP A 153 10.99 -5.65 -9.25
CA ASP A 153 12.24 -4.98 -8.90
C ASP A 153 12.59 -3.91 -9.94
N TYR A 154 12.85 -2.68 -9.48
CA TYR A 154 13.29 -1.55 -10.27
C TYR A 154 14.76 -1.27 -9.97
N ASP A 155 15.62 -2.01 -10.65
CA ASP A 155 17.08 -1.88 -10.60
C ASP A 155 17.58 -1.24 -11.89
N SER A 156 18.66 -0.47 -11.82
CA SER A 156 19.34 0.11 -12.98
C SER A 156 19.85 -0.94 -13.97
N GLY A 157 20.13 -2.16 -13.48
CA GLY A 157 20.51 -3.32 -14.29
C GLY A 157 19.35 -4.18 -14.78
N ALA A 158 18.11 -3.94 -14.28
CA ALA A 158 16.96 -4.73 -14.66
C ALA A 158 16.45 -4.35 -16.05
N SER A 159 16.18 -5.37 -16.86
CA SER A 159 15.60 -5.15 -18.18
C SER A 159 14.15 -4.67 -18.07
N LYS A 160 13.85 -3.52 -18.67
CA LYS A 160 12.50 -2.99 -18.79
C LYS A 160 11.55 -4.04 -19.38
N VAL A 161 12.00 -4.80 -20.36
CA VAL A 161 11.22 -5.88 -20.98
C VAL A 161 10.82 -6.96 -19.98
N ASN A 162 11.72 -7.34 -19.08
CA ASN A 162 11.41 -8.32 -18.03
C ASN A 162 10.38 -7.79 -17.03
N GLN A 163 10.48 -6.52 -16.64
CA GLN A 163 9.50 -5.86 -15.79
C GLN A 163 8.12 -5.84 -16.46
N GLU A 164 8.04 -5.37 -17.70
CA GLU A 164 6.81 -5.34 -18.47
C GLU A 164 6.20 -6.74 -18.70
N ASN A 165 7.01 -7.75 -18.96
CA ASN A 165 6.53 -9.13 -19.13
C ASN A 165 5.92 -9.70 -17.85
N ARG A 166 6.49 -9.40 -16.69
CA ARG A 166 5.92 -9.81 -15.40
C ARG A 166 4.57 -9.14 -15.15
N ILE A 167 4.47 -7.85 -15.46
CA ILE A 167 3.21 -7.10 -15.32
C ILE A 167 2.17 -7.62 -16.33
N LYS A 168 2.55 -7.88 -17.58
CA LYS A 168 1.65 -8.49 -18.58
C LYS A 168 1.11 -9.85 -18.13
N LEU A 169 1.94 -10.67 -17.51
CA LEU A 169 1.49 -11.95 -16.94
C LEU A 169 0.44 -11.73 -15.86
N MET A 170 0.67 -10.79 -14.93
CA MET A 170 -0.30 -10.44 -13.91
C MET A 170 -1.63 -9.96 -14.52
N LEU A 171 -1.57 -9.08 -15.52
CA LEU A 171 -2.75 -8.56 -16.20
C LEU A 171 -3.50 -9.64 -16.99
N ALA A 172 -2.80 -10.62 -17.56
CA ALA A 172 -3.42 -11.76 -18.24
C ALA A 172 -4.23 -12.60 -17.25
N MET A 173 -3.65 -12.92 -16.07
CA MET A 173 -4.35 -13.64 -15.00
C MET A 173 -5.61 -12.87 -14.54
N ALA A 174 -5.49 -11.57 -14.32
CA ALA A 174 -6.61 -10.72 -13.93
C ALA A 174 -7.76 -10.71 -14.97
N LYS A 175 -7.43 -10.73 -16.26
CA LYS A 175 -8.43 -10.80 -17.34
C LYS A 175 -9.11 -12.17 -17.41
N GLU A 176 -8.39 -13.25 -17.17
CA GLU A 176 -8.96 -14.60 -17.12
C GLU A 176 -9.98 -14.72 -15.97
N GLU A 177 -9.63 -14.24 -14.76
CA GLU A 177 -10.54 -14.21 -13.60
C GLU A 177 -11.82 -13.41 -13.89
N GLN A 178 -11.71 -12.24 -14.54
CA GLN A 178 -12.87 -11.43 -14.93
C GLN A 178 -13.76 -12.16 -15.93
N HIS A 179 -13.18 -12.89 -16.88
CA HIS A 179 -13.91 -13.67 -17.87
C HIS A 179 -14.64 -14.87 -17.24
N GLU A 180 -14.05 -15.52 -16.26
CA GLU A 180 -14.67 -16.62 -15.52
C GLU A 180 -15.84 -16.11 -14.67
N THR A 181 -15.64 -15.00 -13.95
CA THR A 181 -16.70 -14.37 -13.13
C THR A 181 -17.89 -13.89 -13.99
N ALA A 182 -17.63 -13.39 -15.20
CA ALA A 182 -18.68 -12.96 -16.13
C ALA A 182 -19.48 -14.11 -16.78
N ARG A 183 -18.99 -15.34 -16.68
CA ARG A 183 -19.62 -16.56 -17.22
C ARG A 183 -20.41 -17.35 -16.17
N ALA A 184 -20.17 -17.08 -14.88
CA ALA A 184 -20.85 -17.73 -13.76
C ALA A 184 -22.13 -16.98 -13.36
#